data_2b354a71578ed152820853018074792a
#
_entry.id   2b354a71578ed152820853018074792a
#
_cell.length_a   1.000
_cell.length_b   1.000
_cell.length_c   1.000
_cell.angle_alpha   90.00
_cell.angle_beta   90.00
_cell.angle_gamma   90.00
#
_symmetry.space_group_name_H-M   'P 1'
#
loop_
_entity.id
_entity.type
_entity.pdbx_description
1 polymer ?
#
loop_
_entity_poly.entity_id
_entity_poly.type
_entity_poly.pdbx_seq_one_letter_code
_entity_poly.pdbx_strand_id
1 'polypeptide(L)'
;LNSPPVANAGPDQSITLPVNSVSLNGTGSFDPDGILSGFTWTKIAGPAAGTITNPSSATTSVTGLTAGVYSFELKITDDSSAVGKDTVIITVFPPLNTPPVANAGPDQSIALPNNSITLNGTGSFDPDGILTGYTWTKIAGPVAGAISNPTAASTTVTGLTAGVYSFELKVTDDSSAIDMDTVIITVYPPINIPPTANAGSDQSITLPVDSILLDAGNSTDPNGNISTYAWTKIAGPASGTIGSPSTI
;
A
#
# COMPACT_ATOMS: atom_id res chain seq x y z
N LEU A 1 -19.47 56.05 43.39
CA LEU A 1 -19.13 54.64 43.68
C LEU A 1 -18.54 54.04 42.43
N ASN A 2 -17.36 53.47 42.53
CA ASN A 2 -16.72 52.80 41.39
C ASN A 2 -17.47 51.50 41.00
N SER A 3 -17.73 51.30 39.71
CA SER A 3 -18.27 50.09 39.12
C SER A 3 -17.11 49.22 38.58
N PRO A 4 -17.07 47.92 38.83
CA PRO A 4 -16.07 47.04 38.26
C PRO A 4 -16.10 47.05 36.73
N PRO A 5 -14.94 46.92 36.04
CA PRO A 5 -14.85 46.87 34.60
C PRO A 5 -15.44 45.55 34.05
N VAL A 6 -16.00 45.59 32.86
CA VAL A 6 -16.57 44.43 32.14
C VAL A 6 -15.52 43.84 31.19
N ALA A 7 -14.99 42.67 31.52
CA ALA A 7 -14.06 41.93 30.66
C ALA A 7 -14.79 41.29 29.48
N ASN A 8 -14.15 41.26 28.34
CA ASN A 8 -14.57 40.56 27.15
C ASN A 8 -13.33 39.90 26.49
N ALA A 9 -13.19 38.61 26.64
CA ALA A 9 -12.08 37.80 26.09
C ALA A 9 -12.27 37.45 24.62
N GLY A 10 -13.39 37.89 24.02
CA GLY A 10 -13.81 37.52 22.67
C GLY A 10 -14.46 36.14 22.59
N PRO A 11 -14.93 35.74 21.39
CA PRO A 11 -15.59 34.45 21.18
C PRO A 11 -14.59 33.29 21.25
N ASP A 12 -15.10 32.10 21.58
CA ASP A 12 -14.37 30.86 21.48
C ASP A 12 -13.90 30.61 20.05
N GLN A 13 -12.72 29.99 19.90
CA GLN A 13 -12.07 29.75 18.62
C GLN A 13 -11.72 28.28 18.45
N SER A 14 -11.61 27.85 17.19
CA SER A 14 -11.09 26.53 16.85
C SER A 14 -10.10 26.61 15.69
N ILE A 15 -9.05 25.80 15.77
CA ILE A 15 -8.06 25.63 14.71
C ILE A 15 -7.75 24.17 14.54
N THR A 16 -7.20 23.80 13.37
CA THR A 16 -6.71 22.46 13.06
C THR A 16 -5.21 22.52 12.78
N LEU A 17 -4.44 21.65 13.40
CA LEU A 17 -3.00 21.54 13.09
C LEU A 17 -2.82 21.24 11.58
N PRO A 18 -1.75 21.76 10.94
CA PRO A 18 -0.55 22.38 11.54
C PRO A 18 -0.69 23.85 11.97
N VAL A 19 -1.85 24.48 11.80
CA VAL A 19 -2.07 25.82 12.37
C VAL A 19 -2.04 25.72 13.90
N ASN A 20 -1.01 26.29 14.54
CA ASN A 20 -0.74 26.13 15.96
C ASN A 20 -0.68 27.46 16.74
N SER A 21 -1.29 28.52 16.20
CA SER A 21 -1.35 29.83 16.83
C SER A 21 -2.72 30.46 16.64
N VAL A 22 -3.16 31.25 17.64
CA VAL A 22 -4.38 32.04 17.62
C VAL A 22 -4.13 33.42 18.18
N SER A 23 -4.96 34.40 17.80
CA SER A 23 -4.99 35.72 18.40
C SER A 23 -6.06 35.77 19.48
N LEU A 24 -5.70 36.29 20.66
CA LEU A 24 -6.63 36.65 21.73
C LEU A 24 -6.90 38.15 21.65
N ASN A 25 -8.16 38.54 21.78
CA ASN A 25 -8.59 39.91 21.62
C ASN A 25 -9.50 40.36 22.77
N GLY A 26 -8.99 41.15 23.66
CA GLY A 26 -9.68 41.76 24.82
C GLY A 26 -10.15 43.20 24.59
N THR A 27 -10.05 43.73 23.38
CA THR A 27 -10.40 45.14 23.10
C THR A 27 -11.89 45.46 23.26
N GLY A 28 -12.74 44.46 23.34
CA GLY A 28 -14.19 44.58 23.65
C GLY A 28 -14.49 44.85 25.12
N SER A 29 -13.45 44.85 25.99
CA SER A 29 -13.61 45.12 27.41
C SER A 29 -13.78 46.66 27.63
N PHE A 30 -14.58 47.03 28.64
CA PHE A 30 -14.81 48.43 28.95
C PHE A 30 -15.04 48.65 30.46
N ASP A 31 -14.89 49.89 30.90
CA ASP A 31 -15.28 50.34 32.24
C ASP A 31 -16.50 51.29 32.14
N PRO A 32 -17.59 51.00 32.88
CA PRO A 32 -18.83 51.82 32.79
C PRO A 32 -18.66 53.23 33.27
N ASP A 33 -17.77 53.53 34.22
CA ASP A 33 -17.61 54.84 34.87
C ASP A 33 -16.17 55.34 34.97
N GLY A 34 -15.18 54.65 34.32
CA GLY A 34 -13.78 54.95 34.37
C GLY A 34 -13.00 54.53 33.12
N ILE A 35 -11.72 54.27 33.30
CA ILE A 35 -10.81 53.81 32.25
C ILE A 35 -10.11 52.50 32.66
N LEU A 36 -9.87 51.64 31.67
CA LEU A 36 -9.08 50.43 31.91
C LEU A 36 -7.59 50.78 32.07
N SER A 37 -6.99 50.38 33.18
CA SER A 37 -5.59 50.56 33.52
C SER A 37 -4.68 49.38 33.19
N GLY A 38 -5.23 48.19 33.00
CA GLY A 38 -4.44 47.01 32.71
C GLY A 38 -5.21 45.81 32.15
N PHE A 39 -4.49 44.99 31.36
CA PHE A 39 -4.91 43.70 30.85
C PHE A 39 -3.95 42.62 31.36
N THR A 40 -4.44 41.43 31.63
CA THR A 40 -3.61 40.27 31.97
C THR A 40 -4.28 38.97 31.43
N TRP A 41 -3.61 38.33 30.50
CA TRP A 41 -3.98 37.04 29.97
C TRP A 41 -3.28 35.91 30.71
N THR A 42 -4.01 34.87 31.12
CA THR A 42 -3.47 33.70 31.81
C THR A 42 -4.06 32.45 31.24
N LYS A 43 -3.24 31.46 30.92
CA LYS A 43 -3.73 30.10 30.62
C LYS A 43 -4.16 29.45 31.91
N ILE A 44 -5.43 29.08 32.05
CA ILE A 44 -6.00 28.48 33.27
C ILE A 44 -6.28 26.98 33.13
N ALA A 45 -6.38 26.46 31.89
CA ALA A 45 -6.55 25.04 31.62
C ALA A 45 -6.00 24.64 30.26
N GLY A 46 -5.79 23.34 30.04
CA GLY A 46 -5.39 22.73 28.79
C GLY A 46 -3.99 22.12 28.83
N PRO A 47 -3.52 21.58 27.69
CA PRO A 47 -2.18 20.99 27.57
C PRO A 47 -1.07 21.93 28.04
N ALA A 48 0.10 21.36 28.44
CA ALA A 48 1.24 22.15 28.88
C ALA A 48 1.77 23.13 27.80
N ALA A 49 1.60 22.78 26.53
CA ALA A 49 1.94 23.62 25.38
C ALA A 49 1.12 24.90 25.31
N GLY A 50 1.51 25.82 24.42
CA GLY A 50 0.84 27.11 24.22
C GLY A 50 1.42 28.23 25.08
N THR A 51 2.14 29.15 24.44
CA THR A 51 2.78 30.32 25.09
C THR A 51 2.06 31.60 24.68
N ILE A 52 1.64 32.39 25.66
CA ILE A 52 1.10 33.75 25.43
C ILE A 52 2.26 34.70 25.16
N THR A 53 2.28 35.36 24.00
CA THR A 53 3.41 36.18 23.56
C THR A 53 3.56 37.46 24.38
N ASN A 54 2.45 38.18 24.61
CA ASN A 54 2.41 39.38 25.42
C ASN A 54 1.18 39.39 26.35
N PRO A 55 1.30 38.82 27.58
CA PRO A 55 0.15 38.63 28.45
C PRO A 55 -0.46 39.90 29.01
N SER A 56 0.22 41.04 28.88
CA SER A 56 -0.25 42.36 29.39
C SER A 56 -0.84 43.28 28.31
N SER A 57 -1.01 42.78 27.10
CA SER A 57 -1.61 43.55 25.99
C SER A 57 -3.10 43.26 25.84
N ALA A 58 -3.89 44.26 25.41
CA ALA A 58 -5.30 44.06 25.07
C ALA A 58 -5.48 43.01 23.96
N THR A 59 -4.52 42.94 22.99
CA THR A 59 -4.44 41.90 21.98
C THR A 59 -3.11 41.18 22.11
N THR A 60 -3.15 39.84 22.02
CA THR A 60 -1.93 39.01 22.08
C THR A 60 -2.12 37.75 21.24
N SER A 61 -1.04 37.00 21.03
CA SER A 61 -1.10 35.71 20.35
C SER A 61 -0.71 34.60 21.33
N VAL A 62 -1.33 33.43 21.15
CA VAL A 62 -0.86 32.20 21.73
C VAL A 62 -0.24 31.37 20.61
N THR A 63 0.97 30.86 20.84
CA THR A 63 1.76 30.11 19.85
C THR A 63 2.20 28.76 20.39
N GLY A 64 2.54 27.80 19.50
CA GLY A 64 3.01 26.49 19.88
C GLY A 64 1.93 25.62 20.51
N LEU A 65 0.68 25.78 20.07
CA LEU A 65 -0.46 24.99 20.51
C LEU A 65 -0.34 23.55 19.95
N THR A 66 -0.70 22.57 20.76
CA THR A 66 -0.87 21.16 20.40
C THR A 66 -2.36 20.81 20.45
N ALA A 67 -2.75 19.67 19.88
CA ALA A 67 -4.14 19.23 19.92
C ALA A 67 -4.68 19.15 21.36
N GLY A 68 -5.89 19.67 21.57
CA GLY A 68 -6.56 19.74 22.86
C GLY A 68 -7.40 20.97 23.04
N VAL A 69 -8.02 21.11 24.22
CA VAL A 69 -8.86 22.25 24.57
C VAL A 69 -8.13 23.09 25.62
N TYR A 70 -8.00 24.37 25.34
CA TYR A 70 -7.35 25.35 26.19
C TYR A 70 -8.39 26.35 26.72
N SER A 71 -8.19 26.87 27.93
CA SER A 71 -8.94 27.98 28.49
C SER A 71 -7.99 29.09 28.89
N PHE A 72 -8.24 30.30 28.39
CA PHE A 72 -7.50 31.50 28.71
C PHE A 72 -8.41 32.49 29.42
N GLU A 73 -7.98 32.98 30.60
CA GLU A 73 -8.65 34.02 31.36
C GLU A 73 -8.06 35.40 30.98
N LEU A 74 -8.93 36.32 30.60
CA LEU A 74 -8.61 37.75 30.58
C LEU A 74 -9.04 38.34 31.90
N LYS A 75 -8.06 38.92 32.61
CA LYS A 75 -8.28 39.82 33.75
C LYS A 75 -8.01 41.28 33.31
N ILE A 76 -8.96 42.15 33.55
CA ILE A 76 -8.79 43.58 33.35
C ILE A 76 -8.91 44.32 34.68
N THR A 77 -8.24 45.46 34.76
CA THR A 77 -8.22 46.31 35.96
C THR A 77 -8.54 47.74 35.53
N ASP A 78 -9.36 48.45 36.32
CA ASP A 78 -9.67 49.87 36.14
C ASP A 78 -8.67 50.80 36.86
N ASP A 79 -8.89 52.10 36.79
CA ASP A 79 -8.09 53.10 37.45
C ASP A 79 -8.31 53.18 38.96
N SER A 80 -9.38 52.59 39.47
CA SER A 80 -9.70 52.45 40.90
C SER A 80 -9.29 51.06 41.48
N SER A 81 -8.61 50.20 40.69
CA SER A 81 -8.11 48.87 41.02
C SER A 81 -9.19 47.81 41.19
N ALA A 82 -10.42 48.03 40.73
CA ALA A 82 -11.40 46.96 40.61
C ALA A 82 -11.07 46.03 39.41
N VAL A 83 -11.61 44.81 39.42
CA VAL A 83 -11.20 43.74 38.48
C VAL A 83 -12.41 43.13 37.83
N GLY A 84 -12.39 43.01 36.52
CA GLY A 84 -13.26 42.16 35.72
C GLY A 84 -12.52 40.97 35.16
N LYS A 85 -13.21 39.86 34.92
CA LYS A 85 -12.66 38.64 34.35
C LYS A 85 -13.61 38.04 33.34
N ASP A 86 -13.05 37.45 32.29
CA ASP A 86 -13.76 36.67 31.29
C ASP A 86 -12.83 35.59 30.72
N THR A 87 -13.39 34.55 30.11
CA THR A 87 -12.64 33.41 29.58
C THR A 87 -12.99 33.14 28.14
N VAL A 88 -11.97 32.73 27.36
CA VAL A 88 -12.11 32.24 25.99
C VAL A 88 -11.59 30.80 25.90
N ILE A 89 -12.31 29.96 25.19
CA ILE A 89 -11.91 28.57 24.91
C ILE A 89 -11.30 28.50 23.51
N ILE A 90 -10.16 27.83 23.41
CA ILE A 90 -9.51 27.52 22.14
C ILE A 90 -9.47 26.00 21.97
N THR A 91 -10.13 25.50 20.93
CA THR A 91 -10.09 24.07 20.56
C THR A 91 -9.12 23.86 19.41
N VAL A 92 -8.11 23.05 19.65
CA VAL A 92 -7.11 22.68 18.64
C VAL A 92 -7.34 21.23 18.24
N PHE A 93 -7.77 21.03 17.01
CA PHE A 93 -7.96 19.71 16.44
C PHE A 93 -6.64 19.13 15.94
N PRO A 94 -6.45 17.81 15.98
CA PRO A 94 -5.30 17.15 15.34
C PRO A 94 -5.29 17.43 13.83
N PRO A 95 -4.18 17.15 13.13
CA PRO A 95 -4.15 17.17 11.67
C PRO A 95 -5.22 16.24 11.09
N LEU A 96 -5.76 16.59 9.92
CA LEU A 96 -6.59 15.66 9.16
C LEU A 96 -5.68 14.57 8.59
N ASN A 97 -6.12 13.32 8.75
CA ASN A 97 -5.41 12.18 8.17
C ASN A 97 -5.60 12.15 6.66
N THR A 98 -4.51 11.91 5.93
CA THR A 98 -4.51 11.58 4.50
C THR A 98 -4.39 10.05 4.37
N PRO A 99 -5.30 9.38 3.64
CA PRO A 99 -5.18 7.92 3.46
C PRO A 99 -3.84 7.51 2.84
N PRO A 100 -3.36 6.31 3.12
CA PRO A 100 -2.14 5.78 2.51
C PRO A 100 -2.32 5.57 1.01
N VAL A 101 -1.22 5.37 0.28
CA VAL A 101 -1.19 5.00 -1.13
C VAL A 101 -0.64 3.59 -1.26
N ALA A 102 -1.49 2.66 -1.69
CA ALA A 102 -1.10 1.28 -1.99
C ALA A 102 -0.34 1.21 -3.31
N ASN A 103 0.67 0.35 -3.38
CA ASN A 103 1.41 0.03 -4.60
C ASN A 103 1.80 -1.44 -4.58
N ALA A 104 1.06 -2.26 -5.33
CA ALA A 104 1.28 -3.71 -5.46
C ALA A 104 2.43 -4.06 -6.42
N GLY A 105 3.06 -3.05 -7.01
CA GLY A 105 4.08 -3.21 -8.05
C GLY A 105 3.49 -3.46 -9.44
N PRO A 106 4.36 -3.56 -10.46
CA PRO A 106 3.92 -3.79 -11.84
C PRO A 106 3.44 -5.23 -12.04
N ASP A 107 2.58 -5.42 -13.04
CA ASP A 107 2.20 -6.74 -13.53
C ASP A 107 3.41 -7.56 -13.94
N GLN A 108 3.37 -8.86 -13.69
CA GLN A 108 4.51 -9.76 -13.90
C GLN A 108 4.09 -11.00 -14.71
N SER A 109 5.08 -11.65 -15.32
CA SER A 109 4.84 -12.93 -15.99
C SER A 109 6.00 -13.90 -15.75
N ILE A 110 5.65 -15.18 -15.66
CA ILE A 110 6.58 -16.31 -15.58
C ILE A 110 6.13 -17.42 -16.51
N ALA A 111 7.04 -18.33 -16.84
CA ALA A 111 6.72 -19.55 -17.56
C ALA A 111 7.12 -20.77 -16.74
N LEU A 112 6.28 -21.81 -16.76
CA LEU A 112 6.59 -23.09 -16.15
C LEU A 112 7.84 -23.71 -16.82
N PRO A 113 8.71 -24.38 -16.04
CA PRO A 113 8.50 -24.94 -14.71
C PRO A 113 8.66 -23.95 -13.54
N ASN A 114 9.03 -22.67 -13.78
CA ASN A 114 9.07 -21.68 -12.72
C ASN A 114 7.64 -21.41 -12.22
N ASN A 115 7.36 -21.77 -10.97
CA ASN A 115 6.01 -21.74 -10.39
C ASN A 115 5.91 -20.88 -9.13
N SER A 116 6.86 -19.98 -8.94
CA SER A 116 6.88 -19.03 -7.80
C SER A 116 7.24 -17.63 -8.26
N ILE A 117 6.71 -16.62 -7.56
CA ILE A 117 6.95 -15.22 -7.85
C ILE A 117 6.90 -14.39 -6.55
N THR A 118 7.57 -13.25 -6.54
CA THR A 118 7.53 -12.32 -5.42
C THR A 118 6.51 -11.21 -5.69
N LEU A 119 5.59 -10.99 -4.77
CA LEU A 119 4.75 -9.80 -4.68
C LEU A 119 5.48 -8.76 -3.85
N ASN A 120 5.52 -7.52 -4.31
CA ASN A 120 6.28 -6.47 -3.67
C ASN A 120 5.44 -5.21 -3.48
N GLY A 121 4.99 -4.96 -2.26
CA GLY A 121 4.23 -3.79 -1.84
C GLY A 121 5.07 -2.70 -1.16
N THR A 122 6.41 -2.80 -1.18
CA THR A 122 7.29 -1.84 -0.49
C THR A 122 7.28 -0.43 -1.09
N GLY A 123 6.66 -0.27 -2.27
CA GLY A 123 6.43 1.03 -2.89
C GLY A 123 5.22 1.79 -2.31
N SER A 124 4.44 1.16 -1.43
CA SER A 124 3.34 1.81 -0.72
C SER A 124 3.88 2.80 0.31
N PHE A 125 3.16 3.90 0.52
CA PHE A 125 3.55 4.92 1.49
C PHE A 125 2.33 5.65 2.07
N ASP A 126 2.54 6.36 3.17
CA ASP A 126 1.57 7.25 3.77
C ASP A 126 2.10 8.70 3.67
N PRO A 127 1.31 9.65 3.11
CA PRO A 127 1.76 11.03 2.90
C PRO A 127 1.99 11.83 4.18
N ASP A 128 1.34 11.52 5.29
CA ASP A 128 1.39 12.29 6.53
C ASP A 128 1.59 11.45 7.80
N GLY A 129 1.78 10.11 7.64
CA GLY A 129 1.96 9.17 8.73
C GLY A 129 2.87 8.01 8.40
N ILE A 130 2.55 6.84 8.93
CA ILE A 130 3.27 5.58 8.69
C ILE A 130 2.29 4.45 8.37
N LEU A 131 2.72 3.53 7.52
CA LEU A 131 1.99 2.29 7.28
C LEU A 131 2.16 1.36 8.48
N THR A 132 1.04 0.89 9.03
CA THR A 132 0.98 -0.05 10.16
C THR A 132 0.67 -1.48 9.74
N GLY A 133 0.16 -1.69 8.52
CA GLY A 133 -0.20 -3.02 8.05
C GLY A 133 -0.21 -3.18 6.54
N TYR A 134 0.09 -4.42 6.12
CA TYR A 134 -0.05 -4.92 4.76
C TYR A 134 -0.93 -6.16 4.79
N THR A 135 -1.72 -6.37 3.75
CA THR A 135 -2.49 -7.63 3.58
C THR A 135 -2.59 -7.96 2.10
N TRP A 136 -2.04 -9.11 1.71
CA TRP A 136 -2.15 -9.65 0.37
C TRP A 136 -3.26 -10.69 0.30
N THR A 137 -4.10 -10.58 -0.71
CA THR A 137 -5.21 -11.50 -0.97
C THR A 137 -5.23 -11.91 -2.43
N LYS A 138 -5.35 -13.20 -2.72
CA LYS A 138 -5.65 -13.65 -4.08
C LYS A 138 -7.13 -13.43 -4.37
N ILE A 139 -7.46 -12.56 -5.30
CA ILE A 139 -8.84 -12.19 -5.64
C ILE A 139 -9.35 -12.89 -6.90
N ALA A 140 -8.46 -13.36 -7.78
CA ALA A 140 -8.84 -14.12 -8.98
C ALA A 140 -7.74 -15.09 -9.42
N GLY A 141 -8.11 -16.04 -10.29
CA GLY A 141 -7.22 -17.00 -10.93
C GLY A 141 -7.44 -18.44 -10.49
N PRO A 142 -6.60 -19.38 -10.97
CA PRO A 142 -6.65 -20.80 -10.61
C PRO A 142 -6.62 -21.02 -9.09
N VAL A 143 -7.17 -22.16 -8.64
CA VAL A 143 -7.17 -22.52 -7.20
C VAL A 143 -5.75 -22.61 -6.63
N ALA A 144 -4.78 -23.00 -7.45
CA ALA A 144 -3.34 -23.04 -7.13
C ALA A 144 -2.78 -21.66 -6.76
N GLY A 145 -1.56 -21.62 -6.23
CA GLY A 145 -0.87 -20.41 -5.81
C GLY A 145 -1.17 -20.02 -4.36
N ALA A 146 -0.23 -20.32 -3.47
CA ALA A 146 -0.29 -20.00 -2.05
C ALA A 146 0.61 -18.83 -1.70
N ILE A 147 0.09 -17.83 -0.99
CA ILE A 147 0.86 -16.69 -0.47
C ILE A 147 1.56 -17.16 0.81
N SER A 148 2.89 -17.04 0.87
CA SER A 148 3.70 -17.54 2.00
C SER A 148 3.50 -16.72 3.27
N ASN A 149 3.48 -15.40 3.16
CA ASN A 149 3.22 -14.48 4.28
C ASN A 149 2.32 -13.33 3.81
N PRO A 150 1.01 -13.43 4.01
CA PRO A 150 0.06 -12.43 3.50
C PRO A 150 0.15 -11.07 4.20
N THR A 151 0.85 -10.94 5.33
CA THR A 151 0.95 -9.69 6.09
C THR A 151 2.30 -8.98 5.93
N ALA A 152 3.19 -9.50 5.11
CA ALA A 152 4.48 -8.84 4.84
C ALA A 152 4.37 -7.84 3.69
N ALA A 153 5.13 -6.74 3.75
CA ALA A 153 5.24 -5.79 2.65
C ALA A 153 5.73 -6.46 1.34
N SER A 154 6.61 -7.45 1.44
CA SER A 154 7.05 -8.31 0.34
C SER A 154 6.83 -9.78 0.71
N THR A 155 6.24 -10.55 -0.20
CA THR A 155 5.92 -11.96 0.02
C THR A 155 6.09 -12.78 -1.26
N THR A 156 6.15 -14.11 -1.13
CA THR A 156 6.26 -15.02 -2.26
C THR A 156 4.95 -15.77 -2.45
N VAL A 157 4.54 -15.93 -3.70
CA VAL A 157 3.49 -16.88 -4.08
C VAL A 157 4.16 -18.09 -4.68
N THR A 158 3.74 -19.28 -4.24
CA THR A 158 4.32 -20.58 -4.66
C THR A 158 3.27 -21.53 -5.18
N GLY A 159 3.69 -22.53 -5.95
CA GLY A 159 2.79 -23.55 -6.48
C GLY A 159 1.85 -23.04 -7.56
N LEU A 160 2.27 -22.04 -8.33
CA LEU A 160 1.48 -21.50 -9.43
C LEU A 160 1.37 -22.51 -10.58
N THR A 161 0.20 -22.58 -11.20
CA THR A 161 -0.07 -23.32 -12.44
C THR A 161 -0.33 -22.34 -13.59
N ALA A 162 -0.32 -22.79 -14.83
CA ALA A 162 -0.61 -21.94 -15.98
C ALA A 162 -1.97 -21.25 -15.83
N GLY A 163 -2.00 -19.94 -16.08
CA GLY A 163 -3.19 -19.10 -15.96
C GLY A 163 -2.87 -17.66 -15.56
N VAL A 164 -3.90 -16.86 -15.41
CA VAL A 164 -3.81 -15.46 -14.98
C VAL A 164 -4.35 -15.36 -13.56
N TYR A 165 -3.59 -14.74 -12.69
CA TYR A 165 -3.91 -14.50 -11.29
C TYR A 165 -4.01 -13.01 -11.02
N SER A 166 -4.89 -12.61 -10.11
CA SER A 166 -4.95 -11.26 -9.57
C SER A 166 -4.76 -11.29 -8.06
N PHE A 167 -3.82 -10.51 -7.57
CA PHE A 167 -3.56 -10.33 -6.14
C PHE A 167 -3.81 -8.88 -5.76
N GLU A 168 -4.55 -8.68 -4.69
CA GLU A 168 -4.82 -7.37 -4.09
C GLU A 168 -3.90 -7.15 -2.90
N LEU A 169 -3.28 -5.98 -2.86
CA LEU A 169 -2.59 -5.45 -1.69
C LEU A 169 -3.49 -4.43 -1.01
N LYS A 170 -3.82 -4.65 0.24
CA LYS A 170 -4.39 -3.65 1.14
C LYS A 170 -3.30 -3.15 2.08
N VAL A 171 -3.17 -1.82 2.21
CA VAL A 171 -2.32 -1.17 3.22
C VAL A 171 -3.19 -0.40 4.21
N THR A 172 -2.69 -0.25 5.44
CA THR A 172 -3.36 0.47 6.52
C THR A 172 -2.36 1.43 7.16
N ASP A 173 -2.78 2.66 7.44
CA ASP A 173 -1.98 3.68 8.13
C ASP A 173 -2.13 3.62 9.66
N ASP A 174 -1.47 4.54 10.38
CA ASP A 174 -1.54 4.66 11.84
C ASP A 174 -2.84 5.31 12.35
N SER A 175 -3.64 5.89 11.45
CA SER A 175 -4.98 6.41 11.73
C SER A 175 -6.09 5.43 11.35
N SER A 176 -5.73 4.23 10.87
CA SER A 176 -6.64 3.15 10.43
C SER A 176 -7.36 3.42 9.10
N ALA A 177 -6.93 4.40 8.30
CA ALA A 177 -7.36 4.52 6.92
C ALA A 177 -6.68 3.44 6.06
N ILE A 178 -7.31 3.09 4.94
CA ILE A 178 -6.85 2.02 4.07
C ILE A 178 -6.84 2.47 2.61
N ASP A 179 -5.96 1.85 1.83
CA ASP A 179 -5.97 1.88 0.37
C ASP A 179 -5.64 0.51 -0.19
N MET A 180 -5.99 0.26 -1.45
CA MET A 180 -5.84 -1.02 -2.12
C MET A 180 -5.31 -0.84 -3.53
N ASP A 181 -4.44 -1.75 -3.96
CA ASP A 181 -3.94 -1.85 -5.32
C ASP A 181 -3.83 -3.31 -5.75
N THR A 182 -3.83 -3.57 -7.04
CA THR A 182 -3.82 -4.92 -7.60
C THR A 182 -2.66 -5.14 -8.55
N VAL A 183 -2.10 -6.36 -8.53
CA VAL A 183 -1.08 -6.83 -9.47
C VAL A 183 -1.58 -8.08 -10.18
N ILE A 184 -1.35 -8.15 -11.49
CA ILE A 184 -1.67 -9.31 -12.32
C ILE A 184 -0.42 -10.14 -12.54
N ILE A 185 -0.53 -11.45 -12.32
CA ILE A 185 0.53 -12.43 -12.59
C ILE A 185 0.06 -13.38 -13.69
N THR A 186 0.79 -13.38 -14.82
CA THR A 186 0.52 -14.32 -15.93
C THR A 186 1.53 -15.45 -15.89
N VAL A 187 1.03 -16.68 -15.75
CA VAL A 187 1.84 -17.90 -15.77
C VAL A 187 1.61 -18.63 -17.07
N TYR A 188 2.62 -18.68 -17.92
CA TYR A 188 2.57 -19.39 -19.19
C TYR A 188 2.84 -20.88 -18.99
N PRO A 189 2.22 -21.76 -19.82
CA PRO A 189 2.55 -23.17 -19.82
C PRO A 189 4.02 -23.39 -20.24
N PRO A 190 4.58 -24.58 -19.99
CA PRO A 190 5.91 -24.92 -20.47
C PRO A 190 5.99 -24.78 -21.99
N ILE A 191 7.12 -24.30 -22.50
CA ILE A 191 7.39 -24.28 -23.94
C ILE A 191 7.60 -25.73 -24.39
N ASN A 192 6.81 -26.19 -25.36
CA ASN A 192 7.03 -27.49 -25.97
C ASN A 192 8.20 -27.41 -26.96
N ILE A 193 9.19 -28.31 -26.80
CA ILE A 193 10.30 -28.49 -27.73
C ILE A 193 9.96 -29.71 -28.58
N PRO A 194 9.97 -29.60 -29.93
CA PRO A 194 9.67 -30.73 -30.78
C PRO A 194 10.63 -31.92 -30.55
N PRO A 195 10.17 -33.16 -30.70
CA PRO A 195 11.04 -34.32 -30.61
C PRO A 195 12.07 -34.38 -31.77
N THR A 196 13.19 -34.99 -31.49
CA THR A 196 14.22 -35.33 -32.51
C THR A 196 14.08 -36.78 -32.87
N ALA A 197 13.70 -37.01 -34.11
CA ALA A 197 13.61 -38.39 -34.66
C ALA A 197 14.99 -38.95 -34.98
N ASN A 198 15.21 -40.20 -34.65
CA ASN A 198 16.42 -40.97 -35.00
C ASN A 198 15.97 -42.36 -35.56
N ALA A 199 16.22 -42.55 -36.83
CA ALA A 199 15.86 -43.78 -37.54
C ALA A 199 16.95 -44.88 -37.47
N GLY A 200 17.98 -44.64 -36.63
CA GLY A 200 19.15 -45.53 -36.57
C GLY A 200 20.13 -45.37 -37.72
N SER A 201 21.16 -46.21 -37.73
CA SER A 201 22.17 -46.20 -38.78
C SER A 201 21.66 -46.89 -40.06
N ASP A 202 22.20 -46.47 -41.21
CA ASP A 202 21.95 -47.17 -42.49
C ASP A 202 22.33 -48.66 -42.36
N GLN A 203 21.48 -49.50 -42.93
CA GLN A 203 21.65 -50.95 -42.87
C GLN A 203 21.67 -51.55 -44.28
N SER A 204 22.37 -52.65 -44.44
CA SER A 204 22.43 -53.42 -45.69
C SER A 204 22.18 -54.92 -45.42
N ILE A 205 21.45 -55.58 -46.30
CA ILE A 205 21.21 -56.99 -46.25
C ILE A 205 21.52 -57.62 -47.61
N THR A 206 21.83 -58.94 -47.61
CA THR A 206 22.11 -59.71 -48.83
C THR A 206 21.11 -60.86 -48.87
N LEU A 207 20.50 -61.04 -50.04
CA LEU A 207 19.60 -62.18 -50.23
C LEU A 207 20.36 -63.52 -49.96
N PRO A 208 19.69 -64.45 -49.31
CA PRO A 208 18.24 -64.63 -49.17
C PRO A 208 17.63 -63.93 -47.91
N VAL A 209 18.42 -63.14 -47.15
CA VAL A 209 17.85 -62.36 -46.04
C VAL A 209 17.02 -61.24 -46.68
N ASP A 210 15.70 -61.23 -46.38
CA ASP A 210 14.73 -60.33 -47.02
C ASP A 210 14.00 -59.37 -46.08
N SER A 211 14.35 -59.39 -44.79
CA SER A 211 13.77 -58.54 -43.75
C SER A 211 14.83 -57.85 -42.90
N ILE A 212 14.52 -56.71 -42.38
CA ILE A 212 15.38 -55.85 -41.57
C ILE A 212 14.53 -55.18 -40.48
N LEU A 213 15.12 -54.99 -39.31
CA LEU A 213 14.47 -54.25 -38.22
C LEU A 213 14.79 -52.78 -38.39
N LEU A 214 13.74 -51.93 -38.35
CA LEU A 214 13.84 -50.50 -38.20
C LEU A 214 13.65 -50.16 -36.73
N ASP A 215 14.54 -49.37 -36.15
CA ASP A 215 14.57 -49.05 -34.72
C ASP A 215 14.63 -47.51 -34.54
N ALA A 216 13.61 -46.95 -33.91
CA ALA A 216 13.52 -45.52 -33.56
C ALA A 216 13.80 -45.26 -32.07
N GLY A 217 14.30 -46.27 -31.33
CA GLY A 217 14.51 -46.19 -29.88
C GLY A 217 15.45 -45.09 -29.40
N ASN A 218 16.29 -44.57 -30.29
CA ASN A 218 17.20 -43.44 -30.00
C ASN A 218 16.56 -42.07 -30.29
N SER A 219 15.29 -42.01 -30.68
CA SER A 219 14.55 -40.76 -30.77
C SER A 219 14.35 -40.17 -29.40
N THR A 220 14.44 -38.86 -29.27
CA THR A 220 14.37 -38.16 -27.99
C THR A 220 13.41 -36.97 -28.05
N ASP A 221 12.78 -36.67 -26.94
CA ASP A 221 12.04 -35.45 -26.70
C ASP A 221 12.69 -34.73 -25.51
N PRO A 222 13.23 -33.50 -25.65
CA PRO A 222 13.94 -32.84 -24.59
C PRO A 222 13.11 -32.46 -23.37
N ASN A 223 11.79 -32.31 -23.51
CA ASN A 223 10.91 -31.84 -22.45
C ASN A 223 9.57 -32.59 -22.35
N GLY A 224 9.45 -33.74 -22.98
CA GLY A 224 8.27 -34.54 -22.95
C GLY A 224 8.52 -36.03 -23.27
N ASN A 225 7.46 -36.69 -23.72
CA ASN A 225 7.52 -38.04 -24.20
C ASN A 225 7.07 -38.12 -25.66
N ILE A 226 7.72 -38.92 -26.45
CA ILE A 226 7.28 -39.21 -27.81
C ILE A 226 6.00 -40.04 -27.71
N SER A 227 4.89 -39.52 -28.18
CA SER A 227 3.59 -40.13 -28.10
C SER A 227 3.29 -41.14 -29.25
N THR A 228 3.91 -40.90 -30.40
CA THR A 228 3.69 -41.68 -31.61
C THR A 228 4.93 -41.79 -32.46
N TYR A 229 5.10 -42.91 -33.13
CA TYR A 229 6.09 -43.14 -34.16
C TYR A 229 5.37 -43.46 -35.48
N ALA A 230 5.93 -43.05 -36.60
CA ALA A 230 5.38 -43.38 -37.90
C ALA A 230 6.55 -43.64 -38.90
N TRP A 231 6.58 -44.82 -39.45
CA TRP A 231 7.51 -45.22 -40.47
C TRP A 231 6.87 -45.12 -41.85
N THR A 232 7.50 -44.49 -42.78
CA THR A 232 7.03 -44.38 -44.16
C THR A 232 8.18 -44.67 -45.12
N LYS A 233 7.97 -45.54 -46.08
CA LYS A 233 8.87 -45.75 -47.18
C LYS A 233 8.77 -44.60 -48.16
N ILE A 234 9.86 -43.90 -48.36
CA ILE A 234 9.94 -42.70 -49.20
C ILE A 234 10.56 -42.91 -50.60
N ALA A 235 11.29 -43.99 -50.76
CA ALA A 235 11.93 -44.35 -52.01
C ALA A 235 12.21 -45.86 -52.15
N GLY A 236 12.58 -46.30 -53.34
CA GLY A 236 12.99 -47.70 -53.63
C GLY A 236 11.93 -48.51 -54.38
N PRO A 237 12.21 -49.81 -54.68
CA PRO A 237 11.32 -50.69 -55.41
C PRO A 237 9.93 -50.81 -54.80
N ALA A 238 8.92 -51.16 -55.62
CA ALA A 238 7.54 -51.28 -55.17
C ALA A 238 7.38 -52.41 -54.10
N SER A 239 8.23 -53.39 -54.09
CA SER A 239 8.31 -54.41 -53.05
C SER A 239 8.88 -53.86 -51.73
N GLY A 240 8.59 -54.54 -50.64
CA GLY A 240 8.99 -54.16 -49.29
C GLY A 240 7.90 -53.36 -48.55
N THR A 241 7.30 -54.01 -47.58
CA THR A 241 6.26 -53.45 -46.70
C THR A 241 6.79 -53.28 -45.31
N ILE A 242 6.27 -52.24 -44.61
CA ILE A 242 6.57 -52.01 -43.20
C ILE A 242 5.48 -52.78 -42.41
N GLY A 243 5.87 -53.76 -41.60
CA GLY A 243 4.96 -54.63 -40.89
C GLY A 243 4.22 -53.97 -39.75
N SER A 244 4.85 -53.02 -39.03
CA SER A 244 4.26 -52.27 -37.90
C SER A 244 4.69 -50.84 -37.98
N PRO A 245 4.07 -50.01 -38.82
CA PRO A 245 4.53 -48.65 -39.08
C PRO A 245 4.40 -47.68 -37.92
N SER A 246 3.76 -48.06 -36.82
CA SER A 246 3.50 -47.20 -35.64
C SER A 246 4.22 -47.67 -34.37
N THR A 247 5.26 -48.49 -34.49
CA THR A 247 6.07 -48.99 -33.37
C THR A 247 7.50 -48.39 -33.41
N ILE A 248 8.15 -48.46 -32.24
CA ILE A 248 9.54 -48.11 -32.08
C ILE A 248 10.42 -49.07 -32.88
#